data_22e2182a2eced3a68685089b23c1af4f
#
_entry.id   22e2182a2eced3a68685089b23c1af4f
#
_cell.length_a   1.000
_cell.length_b   1.000
_cell.length_c   1.000
_cell.angle_alpha   90.00
_cell.angle_beta   90.00
_cell.angle_gamma   90.00
#
_symmetry.space_group_name_H-M   'P 1'
#
loop_
_entity.id
_entity.type
_entity.pdbx_description
1 polymer ?
#
loop_
_entity_poly.entity_id
_entity_poly.type
_entity_poly.pdbx_seq_one_letter_code
_entity_poly.pdbx_strand_id
1 'polypeptide(L)'
;MIKGNEIDKTASRIKRGEISDDFESRFSARTDRDLFLQLNSDRVQERTAAAVILGKRRSIQAIISLCEHLGKEKALYARIGISAALGLIGQPAIPHLIELLGKIGTNQYRGLPQQGFYKKNYPLPRDLAARTLIKIGLPALKELQKVSLQMERERLLEAIDAMGYIAFYNKESYAEAVLLEMYGKYGTDPLIIWKLLRAFQAFPSLKVQGILEAVVLENPNPALRWEAIRSLGQLGHKISMAVIEKAKQDPHVEVRKMVRLFLHSFLLDIER
;
A
#
# COMPACT_ATOMS: atom_id res chain seq x y z
N MET A 1 10.38 -32.87 19.55
CA MET A 1 9.13 -32.20 19.09
C MET A 1 9.32 -30.98 18.17
N ILE A 2 10.51 -30.37 18.04
CA ILE A 2 10.74 -29.17 17.18
C ILE A 2 10.77 -29.50 15.67
N LYS A 3 11.30 -30.65 15.27
CA LYS A 3 11.41 -31.05 13.84
C LYS A 3 10.06 -31.34 13.15
N GLY A 4 9.06 -31.84 13.85
CA GLY A 4 7.74 -32.12 13.26
C GLY A 4 6.97 -30.86 12.86
N ASN A 5 7.15 -29.77 13.58
CA ASN A 5 6.47 -28.50 13.32
C ASN A 5 7.06 -27.71 12.13
N GLU A 6 8.34 -27.93 11.79
CA GLU A 6 8.99 -27.31 10.61
C GLU A 6 8.63 -28.05 9.31
N ILE A 7 8.56 -29.38 9.34
CA ILE A 7 8.19 -30.20 8.17
C ILE A 7 6.74 -29.88 7.75
N ASP A 8 5.84 -29.76 8.70
CA ASP A 8 4.42 -29.44 8.44
C ASP A 8 4.26 -28.00 7.87
N LYS A 9 5.04 -27.04 8.38
CA LYS A 9 5.09 -25.67 7.82
C LYS A 9 5.60 -25.63 6.39
N THR A 10 6.64 -26.39 6.07
CA THR A 10 7.22 -26.46 4.72
C THR A 10 6.23 -27.09 3.73
N ALA A 11 5.60 -28.20 4.08
CA ALA A 11 4.57 -28.84 3.27
C ALA A 11 3.39 -27.88 3.00
N SER A 12 2.95 -27.14 4.02
CA SER A 12 1.91 -26.12 3.89
C SER A 12 2.30 -24.98 2.94
N ARG A 13 3.56 -24.52 2.94
CA ARG A 13 4.06 -23.48 2.05
C ARG A 13 4.12 -23.96 0.60
N ILE A 14 4.66 -25.16 0.37
CA ILE A 14 4.70 -25.82 -0.94
C ILE A 14 3.28 -25.94 -1.51
N LYS A 15 2.31 -26.39 -0.71
CA LYS A 15 0.90 -26.49 -1.12
C LYS A 15 0.30 -25.15 -1.53
N ARG A 16 0.82 -24.02 -1.01
CA ARG A 16 0.43 -22.66 -1.36
C ARG A 16 1.27 -22.05 -2.49
N GLY A 17 2.14 -22.85 -3.14
CA GLY A 17 2.89 -22.46 -4.32
C GLY A 17 4.31 -21.96 -4.06
N GLU A 18 4.87 -22.15 -2.85
CA GLU A 18 6.28 -21.85 -2.62
C GLU A 18 7.16 -22.78 -3.46
N ILE A 19 8.21 -22.22 -4.06
CA ILE A 19 9.18 -22.94 -4.88
C ILE A 19 10.58 -22.71 -4.36
N SER A 20 11.47 -23.68 -4.57
CA SER A 20 12.91 -23.53 -4.41
C SER A 20 13.57 -23.06 -5.71
N ASP A 21 14.81 -22.60 -5.62
CA ASP A 21 15.62 -22.24 -6.80
C ASP A 21 15.81 -23.45 -7.73
N ASP A 22 15.99 -24.67 -7.16
CA ASP A 22 16.09 -25.89 -7.94
C ASP A 22 14.80 -26.21 -8.69
N PHE A 23 13.65 -25.94 -8.11
CA PHE A 23 12.36 -26.13 -8.79
C PHE A 23 12.21 -25.14 -9.94
N GLU A 24 12.57 -23.88 -9.73
CA GLU A 24 12.55 -22.82 -10.76
C GLU A 24 13.48 -23.19 -11.93
N SER A 25 14.70 -23.65 -11.62
CA SER A 25 15.74 -23.93 -12.63
C SER A 25 15.30 -24.98 -13.68
N ARG A 26 14.40 -25.91 -13.31
CA ARG A 26 13.83 -26.92 -14.24
C ARG A 26 13.08 -26.30 -15.39
N PHE A 27 12.60 -25.08 -15.24
CA PHE A 27 11.79 -24.37 -16.23
C PHE A 27 12.55 -23.20 -16.89
N SER A 28 13.78 -22.93 -16.46
CA SER A 28 14.55 -21.76 -16.90
C SER A 28 14.90 -21.77 -18.40
N ALA A 29 14.94 -22.94 -19.04
CA ALA A 29 15.20 -23.07 -20.49
C ALA A 29 13.93 -22.98 -21.35
N ARG A 30 12.73 -22.95 -20.75
CA ARG A 30 11.47 -22.85 -21.50
C ARG A 30 11.34 -21.49 -22.21
N THR A 31 10.68 -21.52 -23.38
CA THR A 31 10.35 -20.27 -24.11
C THR A 31 9.29 -19.46 -23.33
N ASP A 32 9.18 -18.16 -23.60
CA ASP A 32 8.12 -17.35 -22.99
C ASP A 32 6.73 -17.89 -23.35
N ARG A 33 6.55 -18.40 -24.59
CA ARG A 33 5.30 -19.06 -25.01
C ARG A 33 4.95 -20.26 -24.11
N ASP A 34 5.91 -21.10 -23.81
CA ASP A 34 5.69 -22.26 -22.93
C ASP A 34 5.38 -21.81 -21.50
N LEU A 35 6.04 -20.75 -21.03
CA LEU A 35 5.79 -20.16 -19.73
C LEU A 35 4.38 -19.53 -19.63
N PHE A 36 3.86 -18.92 -20.72
CA PHE A 36 2.48 -18.41 -20.76
C PHE A 36 1.47 -19.56 -20.61
N LEU A 37 1.71 -20.70 -21.27
CA LEU A 37 0.87 -21.90 -21.08
C LEU A 37 0.98 -22.43 -19.65
N GLN A 38 2.18 -22.40 -19.06
CA GLN A 38 2.45 -22.87 -17.72
C GLN A 38 1.78 -22.00 -16.63
N LEU A 39 1.49 -20.73 -16.89
CA LEU A 39 0.68 -19.90 -15.99
C LEU A 39 -0.72 -20.48 -15.76
N ASN A 40 -1.22 -21.34 -16.66
CA ASN A 40 -2.50 -22.03 -16.53
C ASN A 40 -2.39 -23.47 -15.98
N SER A 41 -1.21 -23.89 -15.53
CA SER A 41 -1.02 -25.23 -14.97
C SER A 41 -1.90 -25.44 -13.72
N ASP A 42 -2.43 -26.65 -13.56
CA ASP A 42 -3.14 -27.05 -12.33
C ASP A 42 -2.21 -27.05 -11.11
N ARG A 43 -0.91 -27.26 -11.34
CA ARG A 43 0.12 -27.26 -10.29
C ARG A 43 0.55 -25.83 -9.95
N VAL A 44 0.23 -25.42 -8.73
CA VAL A 44 0.50 -24.04 -8.29
C VAL A 44 1.99 -23.67 -8.35
N GLN A 45 2.90 -24.60 -8.05
CA GLN A 45 4.34 -24.34 -8.12
C GLN A 45 4.80 -24.04 -9.55
N GLU A 46 4.20 -24.69 -10.55
CA GLU A 46 4.52 -24.44 -11.96
C GLU A 46 4.06 -23.04 -12.38
N ARG A 47 2.87 -22.60 -11.91
CA ARG A 47 2.41 -21.23 -12.13
C ARG A 47 3.34 -20.21 -11.48
N THR A 48 3.79 -20.51 -10.25
CA THR A 48 4.75 -19.64 -9.55
C THR A 48 6.07 -19.55 -10.31
N ALA A 49 6.64 -20.69 -10.75
CA ALA A 49 7.88 -20.73 -11.51
C ALA A 49 7.78 -19.94 -12.82
N ALA A 50 6.69 -20.15 -13.58
CA ALA A 50 6.46 -19.41 -14.81
C ALA A 50 6.43 -17.88 -14.57
N ALA A 51 5.68 -17.43 -13.57
CA ALA A 51 5.62 -16.01 -13.23
C ALA A 51 6.99 -15.44 -12.84
N VAL A 52 7.73 -16.14 -11.97
CA VAL A 52 9.07 -15.71 -11.51
C VAL A 52 10.04 -15.59 -12.68
N ILE A 53 10.08 -16.59 -13.57
CA ILE A 53 11.00 -16.59 -14.73
C ILE A 53 10.64 -15.47 -15.71
N LEU A 54 9.36 -15.29 -16.04
CA LEU A 54 8.89 -14.18 -16.90
C LEU A 54 9.26 -12.82 -16.31
N GLY A 55 9.16 -12.67 -14.98
CA GLY A 55 9.57 -11.47 -14.28
C GLY A 55 11.08 -11.23 -14.35
N LYS A 56 11.92 -12.26 -14.09
CA LYS A 56 13.38 -12.18 -14.20
C LYS A 56 13.83 -11.78 -15.61
N ARG A 57 13.13 -12.27 -16.62
CA ARG A 57 13.37 -11.89 -18.04
C ARG A 57 12.83 -10.51 -18.41
N ARG A 58 12.04 -9.88 -17.53
CA ARG A 58 11.31 -8.63 -17.82
C ARG A 58 10.48 -8.72 -19.10
N SER A 59 9.81 -9.85 -19.30
CA SER A 59 9.02 -10.13 -20.50
C SER A 59 7.81 -9.19 -20.58
N ILE A 60 7.89 -8.18 -21.44
CA ILE A 60 6.81 -7.20 -21.62
C ILE A 60 5.56 -7.90 -22.17
N GLN A 61 5.72 -8.88 -23.03
CA GLN A 61 4.63 -9.67 -23.63
C GLN A 61 3.84 -10.44 -22.56
N ALA A 62 4.42 -10.68 -21.38
CA ALA A 62 3.76 -11.39 -20.29
C ALA A 62 2.80 -10.51 -19.46
N ILE A 63 2.82 -9.19 -19.61
CA ILE A 63 2.10 -8.25 -18.73
C ILE A 63 0.61 -8.59 -18.66
N ILE A 64 -0.06 -8.71 -19.80
CA ILE A 64 -1.51 -8.96 -19.86
C ILE A 64 -1.84 -10.28 -19.16
N SER A 65 -1.13 -11.37 -19.51
CA SER A 65 -1.34 -12.69 -18.92
C SER A 65 -1.05 -12.69 -17.41
N LEU A 66 0.03 -12.04 -16.96
CA LEU A 66 0.34 -11.91 -15.54
C LEU A 66 -0.74 -11.12 -14.78
N CYS A 67 -1.26 -10.03 -15.36
CA CYS A 67 -2.33 -9.25 -14.75
C CYS A 67 -3.65 -10.03 -14.64
N GLU A 68 -4.02 -10.77 -15.68
CA GLU A 68 -5.19 -11.66 -15.65
C GLU A 68 -5.06 -12.73 -14.56
N HIS A 69 -3.88 -13.36 -14.45
CA HIS A 69 -3.61 -14.35 -13.42
C HIS A 69 -3.57 -13.72 -12.02
N LEU A 70 -3.03 -12.52 -11.86
CA LEU A 70 -3.04 -11.80 -10.59
C LEU A 70 -4.46 -11.57 -10.07
N GLY A 71 -5.41 -11.28 -10.97
CA GLY A 71 -6.82 -11.05 -10.63
C GLY A 71 -7.54 -12.30 -10.13
N LYS A 72 -7.19 -13.49 -10.61
CA LYS A 72 -7.89 -14.76 -10.32
C LYS A 72 -7.13 -15.75 -9.43
N GLU A 73 -5.80 -15.60 -9.27
CA GLU A 73 -4.97 -16.51 -8.48
C GLU A 73 -5.35 -16.47 -6.99
N LYS A 74 -5.47 -17.64 -6.38
CA LYS A 74 -5.83 -17.78 -4.96
C LYS A 74 -4.63 -18.20 -4.10
N ALA A 75 -3.64 -18.87 -4.69
CA ALA A 75 -2.50 -19.40 -3.97
C ALA A 75 -1.52 -18.26 -3.62
N LEU A 76 -1.12 -18.19 -2.35
CA LEU A 76 -0.36 -17.07 -1.79
C LEU A 76 0.96 -16.83 -2.52
N TYR A 77 1.77 -17.88 -2.72
CA TYR A 77 3.11 -17.70 -3.30
C TYR A 77 3.07 -17.44 -4.80
N ALA A 78 2.07 -18.00 -5.52
CA ALA A 78 1.84 -17.64 -6.91
C ALA A 78 1.45 -16.17 -7.06
N ARG A 79 0.56 -15.64 -6.21
CA ARG A 79 0.23 -14.20 -6.17
C ARG A 79 1.44 -13.33 -5.89
N ILE A 80 2.28 -13.74 -4.93
CA ILE A 80 3.54 -13.04 -4.61
C ILE A 80 4.48 -13.07 -5.81
N GLY A 81 4.65 -14.22 -6.46
CA GLY A 81 5.48 -14.40 -7.65
C GLY A 81 5.02 -13.52 -8.83
N ILE A 82 3.72 -13.52 -9.12
CA ILE A 82 3.15 -12.67 -10.17
C ILE A 82 3.34 -11.17 -9.86
N SER A 83 3.04 -10.75 -8.61
CA SER A 83 3.27 -9.38 -8.17
C SER A 83 4.74 -8.98 -8.26
N ALA A 84 5.66 -9.89 -7.92
CA ALA A 84 7.09 -9.64 -8.05
C ALA A 84 7.51 -9.53 -9.52
N ALA A 85 7.00 -10.40 -10.39
CA ALA A 85 7.24 -10.37 -11.82
C ALA A 85 6.83 -9.04 -12.47
N LEU A 86 5.59 -8.58 -12.20
CA LEU A 86 5.10 -7.29 -12.70
C LEU A 86 5.92 -6.12 -12.16
N GLY A 87 6.36 -6.20 -10.90
CA GLY A 87 7.26 -5.20 -10.31
C GLY A 87 8.64 -5.16 -11.00
N LEU A 88 9.21 -6.32 -11.39
CA LEU A 88 10.47 -6.41 -12.12
C LEU A 88 10.35 -5.93 -13.58
N ILE A 89 9.24 -6.19 -14.24
CA ILE A 89 8.92 -5.64 -15.57
C ILE A 89 8.86 -4.11 -15.49
N GLY A 90 8.29 -3.57 -14.43
CA GLY A 90 8.36 -2.15 -14.09
C GLY A 90 7.38 -1.29 -14.86
N GLN A 91 7.84 -0.15 -15.39
CA GLN A 91 7.02 0.91 -15.96
C GLN A 91 5.96 0.43 -17.00
N PRO A 92 6.25 -0.49 -17.93
CA PRO A 92 5.25 -0.96 -18.89
C PRO A 92 4.03 -1.64 -18.23
N ALA A 93 4.15 -2.17 -17.02
CA ALA A 93 3.06 -2.83 -16.31
C ALA A 93 2.10 -1.83 -15.59
N ILE A 94 2.49 -0.56 -15.43
CA ILE A 94 1.73 0.42 -14.63
C ILE A 94 0.28 0.58 -15.11
N PRO A 95 -0.03 0.82 -16.39
CA PRO A 95 -1.42 1.02 -16.83
C PRO A 95 -2.32 -0.18 -16.47
N HIS A 96 -1.82 -1.39 -16.68
CA HIS A 96 -2.56 -2.62 -16.39
C HIS A 96 -2.75 -2.85 -14.88
N LEU A 97 -1.76 -2.48 -14.05
CA LEU A 97 -1.87 -2.54 -12.59
C LEU A 97 -2.86 -1.51 -12.04
N ILE A 98 -2.92 -0.32 -12.63
CA ILE A 98 -3.91 0.72 -12.29
C ILE A 98 -5.33 0.20 -12.54
N GLU A 99 -5.57 -0.54 -13.62
CA GLU A 99 -6.88 -1.17 -13.88
C GLU A 99 -7.26 -2.26 -12.87
N LEU A 100 -6.30 -2.83 -12.16
CA LEU A 100 -6.51 -3.86 -11.15
C LEU A 100 -6.69 -3.32 -9.73
N LEU A 101 -6.47 -2.02 -9.49
CA LEU A 101 -6.66 -1.41 -8.18
C LEU A 101 -8.07 -1.66 -7.65
N GLY A 102 -8.18 -2.07 -6.41
CA GLY A 102 -9.45 -2.38 -5.73
C GLY A 102 -10.10 -3.71 -6.13
N LYS A 103 -9.56 -4.42 -7.14
CA LYS A 103 -10.15 -5.65 -7.66
C LYS A 103 -9.51 -6.93 -7.12
N ILE A 104 -8.32 -6.84 -6.48
CA ILE A 104 -7.56 -8.02 -6.07
C ILE A 104 -7.69 -8.26 -4.57
N GLY A 105 -8.23 -9.42 -4.22
CA GLY A 105 -8.43 -9.82 -2.83
C GLY A 105 -9.68 -9.21 -2.21
N THR A 106 -9.88 -9.44 -0.91
CA THR A 106 -11.10 -9.05 -0.17
C THR A 106 -10.80 -8.36 1.14
N ASN A 107 -9.54 -8.03 1.40
CA ASN A 107 -9.08 -7.47 2.67
C ASN A 107 -8.89 -5.95 2.65
N GLN A 108 -9.30 -5.26 1.58
CA GLN A 108 -9.31 -3.80 1.50
C GLN A 108 -10.25 -3.21 2.58
N TYR A 109 -9.97 -1.97 2.96
CA TYR A 109 -10.85 -1.25 3.88
C TYR A 109 -12.18 -0.90 3.19
N ARG A 110 -13.29 -1.32 3.81
CA ARG A 110 -14.65 -0.97 3.38
C ARG A 110 -15.29 0.10 4.26
N GLY A 111 -14.66 0.42 5.38
CA GLY A 111 -15.09 1.43 6.34
C GLY A 111 -13.92 1.90 7.18
N LEU A 112 -14.17 2.91 8.01
CA LEU A 112 -13.16 3.46 8.90
C LEU A 112 -12.73 2.42 9.94
N PRO A 113 -11.42 2.34 10.29
CA PRO A 113 -10.96 1.46 11.33
C PRO A 113 -11.40 1.97 12.71
N GLN A 114 -11.70 1.03 13.61
CA GLN A 114 -12.06 1.35 15.00
C GLN A 114 -10.85 1.60 15.89
N GLN A 115 -9.66 1.19 15.47
CA GLN A 115 -8.41 1.32 16.21
C GLN A 115 -7.35 2.04 15.40
N GLY A 116 -6.54 2.85 16.08
CA GLY A 116 -5.45 3.60 15.49
C GLY A 116 -4.28 2.71 15.04
N PHE A 117 -3.50 3.23 14.09
CA PHE A 117 -2.24 2.62 13.67
C PHE A 117 -1.07 3.30 14.39
N TYR A 118 -0.44 2.58 15.33
CA TYR A 118 0.53 3.16 16.26
C TYR A 118 2.01 3.04 15.85
N LYS A 119 2.30 2.64 14.60
CA LYS A 119 3.68 2.55 14.10
C LYS A 119 4.10 3.84 13.39
N LYS A 120 5.38 4.20 13.51
CA LYS A 120 5.97 5.37 12.82
C LYS A 120 6.08 5.19 11.31
N ASN A 121 6.18 3.95 10.79
CA ASN A 121 6.26 3.69 9.37
C ASN A 121 4.91 3.93 8.65
N TYR A 122 4.97 4.20 7.36
CA TYR A 122 3.75 4.22 6.53
C TYR A 122 3.19 2.80 6.41
N PRO A 123 1.88 2.57 6.68
CA PRO A 123 1.31 1.23 6.56
C PRO A 123 1.28 0.76 5.11
N LEU A 124 1.72 -0.48 4.89
CA LEU A 124 1.65 -1.09 3.57
C LEU A 124 0.19 -1.29 3.14
N PRO A 125 -0.21 -0.87 1.94
CA PRO A 125 -1.56 -1.10 1.43
C PRO A 125 -1.99 -2.56 1.50
N ARG A 126 -3.28 -2.80 1.66
CA ARG A 126 -3.83 -4.16 1.65
C ARG A 126 -4.04 -4.69 0.25
N ASP A 127 -4.25 -3.82 -0.72
CA ASP A 127 -4.40 -4.16 -2.14
C ASP A 127 -3.07 -4.59 -2.77
N LEU A 128 -3.09 -5.68 -3.53
CA LEU A 128 -1.88 -6.25 -4.10
C LEU A 128 -1.41 -5.51 -5.35
N ALA A 129 -2.32 -4.94 -6.14
CA ALA A 129 -1.95 -4.08 -7.27
C ALA A 129 -1.28 -2.80 -6.77
N ALA A 130 -1.81 -2.18 -5.71
CA ALA A 130 -1.18 -1.04 -5.05
C ALA A 130 0.23 -1.38 -4.53
N ARG A 131 0.42 -2.55 -3.90
CA ARG A 131 1.74 -3.03 -3.48
C ARG A 131 2.70 -3.24 -4.65
N THR A 132 2.20 -3.67 -5.80
CA THR A 132 3.03 -3.86 -6.99
C THR A 132 3.44 -2.52 -7.59
N LEU A 133 2.52 -1.54 -7.65
CA LEU A 133 2.82 -0.17 -8.05
C LEU A 133 3.85 0.50 -7.11
N ILE A 134 3.77 0.25 -5.80
CA ILE A 134 4.77 0.70 -4.82
C ILE A 134 6.16 0.15 -5.13
N LYS A 135 6.28 -1.12 -5.52
CA LYS A 135 7.57 -1.71 -5.92
C LYS A 135 8.16 -1.06 -7.17
N ILE A 136 7.33 -0.60 -8.10
CA ILE A 136 7.77 0.15 -9.28
C ILE A 136 8.23 1.56 -8.88
N GLY A 137 7.61 2.17 -7.86
CA GLY A 137 8.06 3.41 -7.25
C GLY A 137 7.68 4.67 -8.03
N LEU A 138 8.61 5.61 -8.19
CA LEU A 138 8.36 6.94 -8.75
C LEU A 138 7.67 6.95 -10.14
N PRO A 139 7.99 6.04 -11.08
CA PRO A 139 7.24 5.96 -12.33
C PRO A 139 5.74 5.70 -12.11
N ALA A 140 5.39 4.85 -11.13
CA ALA A 140 3.99 4.58 -10.81
C ALA A 140 3.31 5.80 -10.15
N LEU A 141 4.02 6.55 -9.30
CA LEU A 141 3.50 7.77 -8.70
C LEU A 141 3.10 8.79 -9.77
N LYS A 142 3.96 8.99 -10.78
CA LYS A 142 3.69 9.92 -11.90
C LYS A 142 2.43 9.54 -12.69
N GLU A 143 2.25 8.27 -12.99
CA GLU A 143 1.07 7.80 -13.74
C GLU A 143 -0.21 7.84 -12.90
N LEU A 144 -0.15 7.42 -11.63
CA LEU A 144 -1.27 7.53 -10.69
C LEU A 144 -1.76 8.96 -10.55
N GLN A 145 -0.85 9.93 -10.43
CA GLN A 145 -1.18 11.34 -10.33
C GLN A 145 -2.01 11.86 -11.52
N LYS A 146 -1.68 11.42 -12.74
CA LYS A 146 -2.36 11.87 -13.97
C LYS A 146 -3.81 11.39 -14.06
N VAL A 147 -4.10 10.19 -13.56
CA VAL A 147 -5.38 9.52 -13.82
C VAL A 147 -6.30 9.41 -12.59
N SER A 148 -5.78 9.69 -11.40
CA SER A 148 -6.50 9.41 -10.14
C SER A 148 -7.77 10.22 -9.94
N LEU A 149 -7.84 11.47 -10.44
CA LEU A 149 -9.03 12.31 -10.33
C LEU A 149 -10.25 11.81 -11.15
N GLN A 150 -10.02 10.94 -12.13
CA GLN A 150 -11.05 10.29 -12.95
C GLN A 150 -11.37 8.87 -12.51
N MET A 151 -10.71 8.36 -11.46
CA MET A 151 -10.94 6.99 -10.98
C MET A 151 -12.27 6.84 -10.26
N GLU A 152 -12.87 5.66 -10.42
CA GLU A 152 -13.96 5.21 -9.56
C GLU A 152 -13.48 5.05 -8.12
N ARG A 153 -14.41 5.15 -7.16
CA ARG A 153 -14.14 5.20 -5.73
C ARG A 153 -13.21 4.08 -5.22
N GLU A 154 -13.49 2.84 -5.58
CA GLU A 154 -12.74 1.66 -5.12
C GLU A 154 -11.29 1.68 -5.59
N ARG A 155 -11.07 2.10 -6.83
CA ARG A 155 -9.72 2.26 -7.41
C ARG A 155 -9.00 3.44 -6.79
N LEU A 156 -9.70 4.55 -6.58
CA LEU A 156 -9.16 5.77 -5.97
C LEU A 156 -8.64 5.51 -4.56
N LEU A 157 -9.37 4.76 -3.74
CA LEU A 157 -8.96 4.39 -2.39
C LEU A 157 -7.58 3.71 -2.37
N GLU A 158 -7.32 2.79 -3.28
CA GLU A 158 -6.05 2.07 -3.33
C GLU A 158 -4.95 2.88 -4.03
N ALA A 159 -5.32 3.76 -4.97
CA ALA A 159 -4.41 4.73 -5.59
C ALA A 159 -3.85 5.73 -4.56
N ILE A 160 -4.70 6.27 -3.68
CA ILE A 160 -4.28 7.19 -2.60
C ILE A 160 -3.25 6.52 -1.68
N ASP A 161 -3.50 5.27 -1.25
CA ASP A 161 -2.56 4.53 -0.42
C ASP A 161 -1.21 4.31 -1.13
N ALA A 162 -1.24 3.97 -2.43
CA ALA A 162 -0.01 3.79 -3.21
C ALA A 162 0.76 5.10 -3.38
N MET A 163 0.07 6.20 -3.73
CA MET A 163 0.69 7.51 -3.90
C MET A 163 1.31 8.01 -2.59
N GLY A 164 0.57 7.94 -1.48
CA GLY A 164 1.07 8.35 -0.17
C GLY A 164 2.28 7.54 0.27
N TYR A 165 2.26 6.21 0.07
CA TYR A 165 3.39 5.34 0.41
C TYR A 165 4.64 5.68 -0.40
N ILE A 166 4.50 5.80 -1.73
CA ILE A 166 5.62 6.11 -2.62
C ILE A 166 6.20 7.49 -2.27
N ALA A 167 5.35 8.50 -2.09
CA ALA A 167 5.79 9.85 -1.74
C ALA A 167 6.53 9.87 -0.39
N PHE A 168 6.02 9.18 0.62
CA PHE A 168 6.61 9.14 1.96
C PHE A 168 8.02 8.55 1.96
N TYR A 169 8.22 7.39 1.34
CA TYR A 169 9.51 6.72 1.37
C TYR A 169 10.54 7.30 0.39
N ASN A 170 10.10 7.98 -0.67
CA ASN A 170 10.99 8.64 -1.62
C ASN A 170 11.19 10.14 -1.31
N LYS A 171 10.53 10.68 -0.26
CA LYS A 171 10.53 12.10 0.09
C LYS A 171 10.14 13.00 -1.08
N GLU A 172 9.11 12.60 -1.81
CA GLU A 172 8.69 13.24 -3.05
C GLU A 172 7.43 14.08 -2.81
N SER A 173 7.42 15.32 -3.30
CA SER A 173 6.35 16.29 -3.01
C SER A 173 5.37 16.52 -4.17
N TYR A 174 5.70 16.15 -5.40
CA TYR A 174 4.89 16.53 -6.56
C TYR A 174 3.46 15.91 -6.59
N ALA A 175 3.16 14.90 -5.79
CA ALA A 175 1.81 14.38 -5.64
C ALA A 175 0.93 15.19 -4.67
N GLU A 176 1.48 16.14 -3.93
CA GLU A 176 0.73 16.92 -2.94
C GLU A 176 -0.47 17.64 -3.56
N ALA A 177 -0.26 18.33 -4.69
CA ALA A 177 -1.31 19.13 -5.33
C ALA A 177 -2.54 18.31 -5.68
N VAL A 178 -2.37 17.13 -6.30
CA VAL A 178 -3.49 16.25 -6.68
C VAL A 178 -4.20 15.65 -5.46
N LEU A 179 -3.46 15.33 -4.39
CA LEU A 179 -4.06 14.82 -3.15
C LEU A 179 -4.84 15.91 -2.41
N LEU A 180 -4.39 17.16 -2.45
CA LEU A 180 -5.13 18.31 -1.93
C LEU A 180 -6.41 18.58 -2.75
N GLU A 181 -6.35 18.45 -4.07
CA GLU A 181 -7.53 18.56 -4.93
C GLU A 181 -8.55 17.47 -4.61
N MET A 182 -8.09 16.22 -4.42
CA MET A 182 -8.97 15.13 -3.98
C MET A 182 -9.62 15.42 -2.61
N TYR A 183 -8.88 15.99 -1.67
CA TYR A 183 -9.43 16.36 -0.37
C TYR A 183 -10.60 17.34 -0.50
N GLY A 184 -10.47 18.34 -1.37
CA GLY A 184 -11.58 19.27 -1.68
C GLY A 184 -12.75 18.58 -2.40
N LYS A 185 -12.46 17.73 -3.39
CA LYS A 185 -13.47 17.07 -4.23
C LYS A 185 -14.28 16.00 -3.48
N TYR A 186 -13.62 15.21 -2.63
CA TYR A 186 -14.21 14.04 -1.95
C TYR A 186 -14.42 14.25 -0.44
N GLY A 187 -14.55 15.51 0.00
CA GLY A 187 -14.65 15.89 1.43
C GLY A 187 -15.80 15.27 2.21
N THR A 188 -16.78 14.67 1.53
CA THR A 188 -17.93 13.98 2.15
C THR A 188 -17.74 12.47 2.32
N ASP A 189 -16.70 11.86 1.69
CA ASP A 189 -16.43 10.43 1.85
C ASP A 189 -15.43 10.18 2.98
N PRO A 190 -15.86 9.68 4.14
CA PRO A 190 -14.97 9.56 5.30
C PRO A 190 -13.81 8.58 5.10
N LEU A 191 -13.96 7.56 4.24
CA LEU A 191 -12.89 6.60 3.98
C LEU A 191 -11.82 7.19 3.04
N ILE A 192 -12.23 7.96 2.03
CA ILE A 192 -11.30 8.70 1.17
C ILE A 192 -10.55 9.73 2.02
N ILE A 193 -11.24 10.52 2.83
CA ILE A 193 -10.61 11.50 3.73
C ILE A 193 -9.60 10.82 4.65
N TRP A 194 -9.94 9.72 5.28
CA TRP A 194 -9.03 8.98 6.16
C TRP A 194 -7.74 8.56 5.45
N LYS A 195 -7.83 8.04 4.21
CA LYS A 195 -6.65 7.67 3.41
C LYS A 195 -5.85 8.90 2.98
N LEU A 196 -6.51 10.01 2.63
CA LEU A 196 -5.84 11.28 2.31
C LEU A 196 -5.11 11.86 3.52
N LEU A 197 -5.73 11.89 4.71
CA LEU A 197 -5.07 12.31 5.94
C LEU A 197 -3.81 11.47 6.21
N ARG A 198 -3.86 10.17 5.95
CA ARG A 198 -2.69 9.31 6.01
C ARG A 198 -1.64 9.67 4.97
N ALA A 199 -2.03 9.93 3.73
CA ALA A 199 -1.10 10.31 2.66
C ALA A 199 -0.40 11.64 2.96
N PHE A 200 -1.08 12.57 3.61
CA PHE A 200 -0.57 13.87 3.97
C PHE A 200 0.66 13.85 4.90
N GLN A 201 0.92 12.75 5.63
CA GLN A 201 2.16 12.61 6.38
C GLN A 201 3.43 12.66 5.51
N ALA A 202 3.32 12.56 4.19
CA ALA A 202 4.44 12.66 3.24
C ALA A 202 4.79 14.11 2.87
N PHE A 203 3.93 15.10 3.19
CA PHE A 203 4.02 16.46 2.65
C PHE A 203 4.09 17.51 3.74
N PRO A 204 5.30 18.01 4.10
CA PRO A 204 5.49 18.96 5.19
C PRO A 204 5.19 20.40 4.76
N SER A 205 4.03 20.67 4.15
CA SER A 205 3.59 22.02 3.80
C SER A 205 2.65 22.60 4.84
N LEU A 206 2.62 23.93 4.96
CA LEU A 206 1.70 24.65 5.86
C LEU A 206 0.23 24.37 5.51
N LYS A 207 -0.07 24.15 4.23
CA LYS A 207 -1.44 23.84 3.78
C LYS A 207 -1.89 22.49 4.29
N VAL A 208 -1.05 21.45 4.17
CA VAL A 208 -1.31 20.12 4.71
C VAL A 208 -1.41 20.16 6.23
N GLN A 209 -0.49 20.85 6.89
CA GLN A 209 -0.52 21.01 8.33
C GLN A 209 -1.83 21.64 8.80
N GLY A 210 -2.26 22.76 8.18
CA GLY A 210 -3.52 23.45 8.54
C GLY A 210 -4.75 22.54 8.38
N ILE A 211 -4.79 21.70 7.33
CA ILE A 211 -5.86 20.69 7.15
C ILE A 211 -5.84 19.68 8.28
N LEU A 212 -4.69 19.13 8.62
CA LEU A 212 -4.57 18.12 9.68
C LEU A 212 -4.97 18.69 11.03
N GLU A 213 -4.55 19.93 11.36
CA GLU A 213 -4.90 20.63 12.59
C GLU A 213 -6.40 20.89 12.68
N ALA A 214 -7.05 21.37 11.60
CA ALA A 214 -8.49 21.58 11.55
C ALA A 214 -9.26 20.28 11.79
N VAL A 215 -8.81 19.17 11.17
CA VAL A 215 -9.43 17.87 11.39
C VAL A 215 -9.31 17.42 12.84
N VAL A 216 -8.17 17.62 13.49
CA VAL A 216 -7.99 17.28 14.91
C VAL A 216 -8.97 18.05 15.80
N LEU A 217 -9.19 19.33 15.51
CA LEU A 217 -10.00 20.21 16.37
C LEU A 217 -11.51 20.08 16.12
N GLU A 218 -11.92 19.87 14.86
CA GLU A 218 -13.29 20.11 14.43
C GLU A 218 -14.01 18.87 13.91
N ASN A 219 -13.29 17.83 13.50
CA ASN A 219 -13.93 16.69 12.86
C ASN A 219 -14.68 15.82 13.88
N PRO A 220 -15.99 15.52 13.66
CA PRO A 220 -16.78 14.71 14.60
C PRO A 220 -16.29 13.25 14.68
N ASN A 221 -15.65 12.72 13.64
CA ASN A 221 -15.25 11.33 13.59
C ASN A 221 -13.89 11.09 14.26
N PRO A 222 -13.81 10.28 15.32
CA PRO A 222 -12.56 10.04 16.04
C PRO A 222 -11.49 9.32 15.19
N ALA A 223 -11.90 8.50 14.19
CA ALA A 223 -10.94 7.85 13.30
C ALA A 223 -10.19 8.85 12.41
N LEU A 224 -10.84 9.93 12.00
CA LEU A 224 -10.20 11.01 11.25
C LEU A 224 -9.29 11.84 12.16
N ARG A 225 -9.74 12.16 13.38
CA ARG A 225 -8.92 12.92 14.34
C ARG A 225 -7.63 12.17 14.72
N TRP A 226 -7.70 10.88 15.09
CA TRP A 226 -6.46 10.17 15.45
C TRP A 226 -5.52 9.94 14.25
N GLU A 227 -6.05 9.76 13.00
CA GLU A 227 -5.19 9.68 11.81
C GLU A 227 -4.49 11.01 11.54
N ALA A 228 -5.20 12.13 11.70
CA ALA A 228 -4.62 13.47 11.55
C ALA A 228 -3.50 13.72 12.58
N ILE A 229 -3.70 13.36 13.87
CA ILE A 229 -2.66 13.44 14.92
C ILE A 229 -1.45 12.58 14.54
N ARG A 230 -1.68 11.34 14.08
CA ARG A 230 -0.61 10.45 13.65
C ARG A 230 0.21 11.07 12.51
N SER A 231 -0.46 11.65 11.54
CA SER A 231 0.19 12.28 10.39
C SER A 231 0.96 13.54 10.76
N LEU A 232 0.44 14.38 11.65
CA LEU A 232 1.18 15.52 12.23
C LEU A 232 2.46 15.05 12.96
N GLY A 233 2.38 13.93 13.70
CA GLY A 233 3.55 13.33 14.37
C GLY A 233 4.64 12.88 13.38
N GLN A 234 4.27 12.42 12.20
CA GLN A 234 5.23 12.05 11.15
C GLN A 234 5.86 13.28 10.46
N LEU A 235 5.15 14.39 10.39
CA LEU A 235 5.68 15.65 9.86
C LEU A 235 6.69 16.33 10.80
N GLY A 236 6.68 15.99 12.09
CA GLY A 236 7.68 16.45 13.05
C GLY A 236 7.62 17.95 13.39
N HIS A 237 6.49 18.63 13.20
CA HIS A 237 6.38 20.08 13.36
C HIS A 237 6.09 20.53 14.80
N LYS A 238 6.89 21.45 15.32
CA LYS A 238 6.68 22.10 16.61
C LYS A 238 5.39 22.94 16.65
N ILE A 239 4.93 23.43 15.50
CA ILE A 239 3.76 24.32 15.36
C ILE A 239 2.48 23.65 15.83
N SER A 240 2.35 22.34 15.64
CA SER A 240 1.14 21.59 16.01
C SER A 240 0.98 21.33 17.51
N MET A 241 1.92 21.74 18.36
CA MET A 241 1.87 21.44 19.80
C MET A 241 0.63 22.00 20.49
N ALA A 242 0.18 23.21 20.15
CA ALA A 242 -1.04 23.80 20.74
C ALA A 242 -2.30 22.98 20.42
N VAL A 243 -2.38 22.40 19.21
CA VAL A 243 -3.47 21.53 18.77
C VAL A 243 -3.40 20.18 19.52
N ILE A 244 -2.21 19.62 19.66
CA ILE A 244 -1.98 18.37 20.39
C ILE A 244 -2.31 18.50 21.87
N GLU A 245 -1.97 19.62 22.52
CA GLU A 245 -2.33 19.89 23.91
C GLU A 245 -3.86 19.91 24.11
N LYS A 246 -4.62 20.55 23.22
CA LYS A 246 -6.09 20.50 23.25
C LYS A 246 -6.63 19.09 23.08
N ALA A 247 -6.04 18.29 22.18
CA ALA A 247 -6.46 16.92 21.91
C ALA A 247 -6.17 15.93 23.06
N LYS A 248 -5.41 16.31 24.11
CA LYS A 248 -5.25 15.51 25.35
C LYS A 248 -6.59 15.23 26.03
N GLN A 249 -7.56 16.11 25.89
CA GLN A 249 -8.90 16.01 26.49
C GLN A 249 -9.95 15.47 25.51
N ASP A 250 -9.53 14.90 24.37
CA ASP A 250 -10.47 14.32 23.40
C ASP A 250 -11.38 13.26 24.07
N PRO A 251 -12.69 13.26 23.80
CA PRO A 251 -13.60 12.29 24.40
C PRO A 251 -13.28 10.84 24.02
N HIS A 252 -12.64 10.61 22.87
CA HIS A 252 -12.40 9.26 22.36
C HIS A 252 -11.03 8.70 22.81
N VAL A 253 -11.03 7.48 23.35
CA VAL A 253 -9.83 6.85 23.90
C VAL A 253 -8.70 6.65 22.89
N GLU A 254 -9.01 6.29 21.64
CA GLU A 254 -8.00 6.08 20.59
C GLU A 254 -7.32 7.41 20.18
N VAL A 255 -8.04 8.51 20.19
CA VAL A 255 -7.46 9.85 19.96
C VAL A 255 -6.49 10.19 21.08
N ARG A 256 -6.89 10.04 22.37
CA ARG A 256 -5.99 10.27 23.50
C ARG A 256 -4.75 9.35 23.51
N LYS A 257 -4.88 8.09 23.06
CA LYS A 257 -3.72 7.19 22.88
C LYS A 257 -2.76 7.73 21.83
N MET A 258 -3.27 8.22 20.71
CA MET A 258 -2.45 8.80 19.63
C MET A 258 -1.72 10.05 20.10
N VAL A 259 -2.39 10.93 20.86
CA VAL A 259 -1.76 12.10 21.50
C VAL A 259 -0.58 11.70 22.39
N ARG A 260 -0.75 10.69 23.23
CA ARG A 260 0.35 10.20 24.09
C ARG A 260 1.54 9.70 23.31
N LEU A 261 1.30 8.98 22.21
CA LEU A 261 2.37 8.49 21.33
C LEU A 261 3.08 9.62 20.61
N PHE A 262 2.34 10.63 20.16
CA PHE A 262 2.91 11.85 19.56
C PHE A 262 3.86 12.52 20.55
N LEU A 263 3.39 12.81 21.76
CA LEU A 263 4.18 13.49 22.79
C LEU A 263 5.42 12.69 23.21
N HIS A 264 5.29 11.37 23.38
CA HIS A 264 6.43 10.52 23.68
C HIS A 264 7.49 10.54 22.58
N SER A 265 7.07 10.49 21.31
CA SER A 265 8.00 10.58 20.17
C SER A 265 8.70 11.95 20.12
N PHE A 266 7.96 13.02 20.39
CA PHE A 266 8.48 14.37 20.39
C PHE A 266 9.54 14.61 21.48
N LEU A 267 9.34 14.05 22.69
CA LEU A 267 10.31 14.14 23.79
C LEU A 267 11.61 13.42 23.45
N LEU A 268 11.54 12.24 22.83
CA LEU A 268 12.73 11.49 22.41
C LEU A 268 13.54 12.19 21.30
N ASP A 269 12.89 13.01 20.47
CA ASP A 269 13.55 13.75 19.38
C ASP A 269 14.21 15.06 19.89
N ILE A 270 13.80 15.56 21.07
CA ILE A 270 14.43 16.73 21.73
C ILE A 270 15.70 16.33 22.51
N GLU A 271 15.76 15.08 23.01
CA GLU A 271 16.90 14.55 23.77
C GLU A 271 18.06 14.06 22.86
N ARG A 272 17.92 14.10 21.55
CA ARG A 272 18.94 13.77 20.55
C ARG A 272 19.50 15.02 19.85
#